data_5debce31bbdc5ee1a67178b1e14c85e3
#
_entry.id   5debce31bbdc5ee1a67178b1e14c85e3
#
_cell.length_a   1.000
_cell.length_b   1.000
_cell.length_c   1.000
_cell.angle_alpha   90.00
_cell.angle_beta   90.00
_cell.angle_gamma   90.00
#
_symmetry.space_group_name_H-M   'P 1'
#
loop_
_entity.id
_entity.type
_entity.pdbx_description
1 polymer ?
#
loop_
_entity_poly.entity_id
_entity_poly.type
_entity_poly.pdbx_seq_one_letter_code
_entity_poly.pdbx_strand_id
1 'polypeptide(L)'
;RLLDEKYSGKIKLHMINTAGKSTVQAVRTAMCDETEILAVECNCICTHPLDEIIKVHLSHDTFCTALTYDTENKPAGIYIVKRELFESLNPEKPTDMTEDIIPEAVKSGEAVLLDGKGYYKRITTPEAFLDCQRHMLYNENMSQRLTENNFSGAAIGEPVYIGENVSVMSGSVIELSLIHI
;
A
#
# COMPACT_ATOMS: atom_id res chain seq x y z
N ARG A 1 -2.08 -0.27 18.58
CA ARG A 1 -1.86 -1.37 19.52
C ARG A 1 -1.37 -2.64 18.79
N LEU A 2 -2.12 -3.16 17.80
CA LEU A 2 -1.71 -4.35 17.01
C LEU A 2 -0.38 -4.17 16.29
N LEU A 3 -0.13 -2.98 15.71
CA LEU A 3 1.14 -2.67 15.04
C LEU A 3 2.29 -2.57 16.05
N ASP A 4 2.05 -1.97 17.22
CA ASP A 4 3.04 -1.89 18.28
C ASP A 4 3.47 -3.28 18.77
N GLU A 5 2.50 -4.18 19.00
CA GLU A 5 2.78 -5.54 19.45
C GLU A 5 3.58 -6.33 18.39
N LYS A 6 3.25 -6.18 17.10
CA LYS A 6 3.90 -6.93 16.02
C LYS A 6 5.31 -6.45 15.67
N TYR A 7 5.57 -5.15 15.78
CA TYR A 7 6.81 -4.53 15.30
C TYR A 7 7.66 -3.92 16.42
N SER A 8 7.22 -4.04 17.69
CA SER A 8 7.97 -3.56 18.85
C SER A 8 9.41 -4.07 18.84
N GLY A 9 10.35 -3.14 19.00
CA GLY A 9 11.78 -3.43 18.97
C GLY A 9 12.42 -3.62 17.59
N LYS A 10 11.62 -3.62 16.49
CA LYS A 10 12.13 -3.70 15.11
C LYS A 10 12.13 -2.34 14.40
N ILE A 11 11.09 -1.57 14.62
CA ILE A 11 10.92 -0.23 14.07
C ILE A 11 10.36 0.71 15.13
N LYS A 12 10.65 2.00 14.99
CA LYS A 12 10.06 3.04 15.84
C LYS A 12 8.76 3.52 15.19
N LEU A 13 7.62 3.28 15.87
CA LEU A 13 6.30 3.70 15.38
C LEU A 13 5.93 5.06 15.96
N HIS A 14 5.54 5.99 15.10
CA HIS A 14 4.96 7.27 15.47
C HIS A 14 3.54 7.36 14.93
N MET A 15 2.57 7.55 15.79
CA MET A 15 1.17 7.75 15.40
C MET A 15 0.87 9.26 15.41
N ILE A 16 0.48 9.79 14.26
CA ILE A 16 0.15 11.21 14.08
C ILE A 16 -1.31 11.33 13.70
N ASN A 17 -2.06 12.15 14.44
CA ASN A 17 -3.44 12.43 14.08
C ASN A 17 -3.50 13.50 12.97
N THR A 18 -4.00 13.10 11.82
CA THR A 18 -4.15 13.94 10.63
C THR A 18 -5.62 14.16 10.24
N ALA A 19 -6.57 13.87 11.14
CA ALA A 19 -7.99 14.06 10.87
C ALA A 19 -8.30 15.50 10.43
N GLY A 20 -9.03 15.63 9.33
CA GLY A 20 -9.38 16.93 8.74
C GLY A 20 -8.26 17.63 7.96
N LYS A 21 -7.08 17.01 7.84
CA LYS A 21 -5.99 17.53 7.02
C LYS A 21 -6.06 16.95 5.61
N SER A 22 -5.60 17.73 4.62
CA SER A 22 -5.34 17.22 3.28
C SER A 22 -4.15 16.23 3.27
N THR A 23 -3.98 15.45 2.20
CA THR A 23 -2.84 14.52 2.09
C THR A 23 -1.51 15.26 2.13
N VAL A 24 -1.41 16.43 1.53
CA VAL A 24 -0.23 17.32 1.61
C VAL A 24 0.08 17.71 3.05
N GLN A 25 -0.93 18.18 3.79
CA GLN A 25 -0.75 18.57 5.19
C GLN A 25 -0.38 17.37 6.08
N ALA A 26 -0.95 16.19 5.80
CA ALA A 26 -0.64 14.96 6.50
C ALA A 26 0.82 14.55 6.29
N VAL A 27 1.29 14.54 5.05
CA VAL A 27 2.68 14.21 4.67
C VAL A 27 3.66 15.19 5.29
N ARG A 28 3.42 16.51 5.18
CA ARG A 28 4.25 17.53 5.84
C ARG A 28 4.33 17.35 7.36
N THR A 29 3.22 16.99 7.99
CA THR A 29 3.21 16.73 9.43
C THR A 29 4.00 15.47 9.77
N ALA A 30 3.92 14.44 8.93
CA ALA A 30 4.63 13.17 9.14
C ALA A 30 6.16 13.31 8.95
N MET A 31 6.60 14.24 8.11
CA MET A 31 8.04 14.48 7.89
C MET A 31 8.78 14.93 9.16
N CYS A 32 8.10 15.61 10.11
CA CYS A 32 8.74 16.13 11.32
C CYS A 32 10.07 16.84 11.00
N ASP A 33 11.19 16.28 11.43
CA ASP A 33 12.54 16.80 11.17
C ASP A 33 13.25 16.14 9.98
N GLU A 34 12.61 15.14 9.34
CA GLU A 34 13.18 14.44 8.20
C GLU A 34 13.18 15.32 6.94
N THR A 35 14.20 15.17 6.12
CA THR A 35 14.32 15.92 4.86
C THR A 35 13.55 15.24 3.73
N GLU A 36 13.40 13.92 3.80
CA GLU A 36 12.65 13.12 2.82
C GLU A 36 11.97 11.92 3.46
N ILE A 37 10.86 11.49 2.90
CA ILE A 37 10.12 10.31 3.36
C ILE A 37 9.59 9.48 2.20
N LEU A 38 9.46 8.17 2.43
CA LEU A 38 8.64 7.28 1.61
C LEU A 38 7.22 7.27 2.16
N ALA A 39 6.28 7.74 1.39
CA ALA A 39 4.85 7.72 1.71
C ALA A 39 4.15 6.58 0.97
N VAL A 40 3.27 5.87 1.67
CA VAL A 40 2.47 4.78 1.12
C VAL A 40 1.03 4.94 1.60
N GLU A 41 0.08 5.01 0.67
CA GLU A 41 -1.34 4.99 1.02
C GLU A 41 -1.74 3.62 1.59
N CYS A 42 -2.46 3.62 2.71
CA CYS A 42 -2.82 2.38 3.41
C CYS A 42 -3.94 1.57 2.74
N ASN A 43 -4.66 2.16 1.79
CA ASN A 43 -5.78 1.55 1.07
C ASN A 43 -5.36 0.97 -0.27
N CYS A 44 -4.12 0.51 -0.41
CA CYS A 44 -3.66 -0.17 -1.62
C CYS A 44 -2.89 -1.45 -1.29
N ILE A 45 -2.89 -2.37 -2.25
CA ILE A 45 -1.99 -3.51 -2.30
C ILE A 45 -1.02 -3.28 -3.46
N CYS A 46 0.26 -3.39 -3.15
CA CYS A 46 1.33 -3.20 -4.12
C CYS A 46 2.40 -4.27 -3.91
N THR A 47 2.82 -4.94 -4.98
CA THR A 47 3.90 -5.93 -4.95
C THR A 47 5.20 -5.42 -5.57
N HIS A 48 5.25 -4.14 -5.96
CA HIS A 48 6.49 -3.52 -6.45
C HIS A 48 7.58 -3.52 -5.38
N PRO A 49 8.81 -3.91 -5.70
CA PRO A 49 9.93 -3.87 -4.77
C PRO A 49 10.26 -2.42 -4.36
N LEU A 50 10.05 -2.06 -3.09
CA LEU A 50 10.25 -0.69 -2.61
C LEU A 50 11.71 -0.20 -2.72
N ASP A 51 12.68 -1.11 -2.78
CA ASP A 51 14.08 -0.74 -3.01
C ASP A 51 14.34 -0.19 -4.42
N GLU A 52 13.50 -0.53 -5.41
CA GLU A 52 13.62 0.02 -6.76
C GLU A 52 13.24 1.51 -6.80
N ILE A 53 12.15 1.91 -6.15
CA ILE A 53 11.78 3.33 -6.10
C ILE A 53 12.83 4.15 -5.35
N ILE A 54 13.42 3.60 -4.28
CA ILE A 54 14.51 4.24 -3.54
C ILE A 54 15.73 4.45 -4.46
N LYS A 55 16.15 3.41 -5.19
CA LYS A 55 17.28 3.49 -6.12
C LYS A 55 17.05 4.55 -7.21
N VAL A 56 15.86 4.59 -7.79
CA VAL A 56 15.50 5.60 -8.80
C VAL A 56 15.54 7.00 -8.21
N HIS A 57 14.95 7.20 -7.03
CA HIS A 57 14.96 8.49 -6.35
C HIS A 57 16.39 9.00 -6.10
N LEU A 58 17.26 8.13 -5.59
CA LEU A 58 18.66 8.48 -5.32
C LEU A 58 19.49 8.72 -6.59
N SER A 59 19.06 8.22 -7.75
CA SER A 59 19.76 8.40 -9.03
C SER A 59 19.33 9.67 -9.80
N HIS A 60 18.25 10.32 -9.37
CA HIS A 60 17.73 11.54 -9.98
C HIS A 60 17.77 12.71 -9.00
N ASP A 61 18.14 13.87 -9.48
CA ASP A 61 18.08 15.11 -8.69
C ASP A 61 16.68 15.73 -8.82
N THR A 62 15.69 15.05 -8.19
CA THR A 62 14.29 15.46 -8.20
C THR A 62 13.76 15.56 -6.78
N PHE A 63 12.69 16.34 -6.58
CA PHE A 63 12.05 16.48 -5.28
C PHE A 63 11.03 15.38 -4.97
N CYS A 64 10.58 14.67 -6.01
CA CYS A 64 9.65 13.57 -5.84
C CYS A 64 9.91 12.43 -6.85
N THR A 65 9.70 11.19 -6.40
CA THR A 65 9.62 10.01 -7.27
C THR A 65 8.40 9.23 -6.87
N ALA A 66 7.47 8.99 -7.81
CA ALA A 66 6.22 8.30 -7.55
C ALA A 66 6.05 7.10 -8.48
N LEU A 67 5.39 6.03 -7.97
CA LEU A 67 4.99 4.92 -8.82
C LEU A 67 3.76 5.30 -9.66
N THR A 68 3.68 4.76 -10.86
CA THR A 68 2.48 4.74 -11.70
C THR A 68 2.21 3.34 -12.22
N TYR A 69 0.94 3.00 -12.46
CA TYR A 69 0.49 1.70 -12.97
C TYR A 69 -0.51 1.84 -14.11
N ASP A 70 -0.73 3.07 -14.56
CA ASP A 70 -1.63 3.32 -15.67
C ASP A 70 -0.95 4.05 -16.83
N THR A 71 -1.57 3.97 -17.99
CA THR A 71 -1.10 4.63 -19.21
C THR A 71 -1.31 6.15 -19.20
N GLU A 72 -2.07 6.67 -18.25
CA GLU A 72 -2.34 8.11 -18.07
C GLU A 72 -1.32 8.76 -17.11
N ASN A 73 -0.33 8.00 -16.64
CA ASN A 73 0.71 8.46 -15.72
C ASN A 73 0.14 9.02 -14.40
N LYS A 74 -0.94 8.43 -13.89
CA LYS A 74 -1.47 8.80 -12.57
C LYS A 74 -0.63 8.18 -11.47
N PRO A 75 -0.24 8.97 -10.45
CA PRO A 75 0.50 8.43 -9.32
C PRO A 75 -0.32 7.39 -8.54
N ALA A 76 0.36 6.34 -8.09
CA ALA A 76 -0.26 5.19 -7.43
C ALA A 76 -0.37 5.32 -5.89
N GLY A 77 -0.15 6.50 -5.32
CA GLY A 77 -0.17 6.69 -3.87
C GLY A 77 1.03 6.09 -3.13
N ILE A 78 2.11 5.79 -3.87
CA ILE A 78 3.40 5.34 -3.34
C ILE A 78 4.47 6.24 -3.93
N TYR A 79 5.12 7.04 -3.09
CA TYR A 79 6.07 8.04 -3.54
C TYR A 79 7.12 8.38 -2.47
N ILE A 80 8.29 8.80 -2.93
CA ILE A 80 9.30 9.44 -2.10
C ILE A 80 9.23 10.93 -2.38
N VAL A 81 9.24 11.74 -1.33
CA VAL A 81 9.14 13.20 -1.43
C VAL A 81 10.13 13.88 -0.50
N LYS A 82 10.84 14.88 -1.04
CA LYS A 82 11.70 15.78 -0.30
C LYS A 82 10.91 16.98 0.23
N ARG A 83 11.38 17.55 1.33
CA ARG A 83 10.77 18.71 2.01
C ARG A 83 10.65 19.92 1.10
N GLU A 84 11.64 20.12 0.23
CA GLU A 84 11.74 21.24 -0.69
C GLU A 84 10.53 21.34 -1.62
N LEU A 85 9.90 20.23 -1.98
CA LEU A 85 8.68 20.24 -2.80
C LEU A 85 7.55 21.06 -2.16
N PHE A 86 7.53 21.15 -0.83
CA PHE A 86 6.47 21.85 -0.10
C PHE A 86 6.75 23.33 0.15
N GLU A 87 7.95 23.83 -0.12
CA GLU A 87 8.33 25.21 0.21
C GLU A 87 7.55 26.24 -0.61
N SER A 88 7.23 25.90 -1.86
CA SER A 88 6.45 26.75 -2.77
C SER A 88 4.95 26.62 -2.60
N LEU A 89 4.46 25.62 -1.83
CA LEU A 89 3.03 25.34 -1.70
C LEU A 89 2.36 26.22 -0.65
N ASN A 90 1.16 26.76 -0.98
CA ASN A 90 0.33 27.44 -0.01
C ASN A 90 -0.18 26.45 1.06
N PRO A 91 0.21 26.58 2.34
CA PRO A 91 -0.14 25.62 3.40
C PRO A 91 -1.64 25.61 3.73
N GLU A 92 -2.39 26.66 3.39
CA GLU A 92 -3.81 26.79 3.70
C GLU A 92 -4.72 26.22 2.64
N LYS A 93 -4.21 26.00 1.41
CA LYS A 93 -5.00 25.40 0.34
C LYS A 93 -5.06 23.88 0.54
N PRO A 94 -6.26 23.29 0.71
CA PRO A 94 -6.40 21.84 0.70
C PRO A 94 -6.00 21.32 -0.68
N THR A 95 -4.99 20.45 -0.70
CA THR A 95 -4.45 19.87 -1.92
C THR A 95 -4.18 18.40 -1.69
N ASP A 96 -4.27 17.60 -2.75
CA ASP A 96 -3.96 16.18 -2.75
C ASP A 96 -2.57 15.92 -3.37
N MET A 97 -1.82 15.01 -2.76
CA MET A 97 -0.48 14.68 -3.27
C MET A 97 -0.55 14.02 -4.65
N THR A 98 -1.47 13.08 -4.83
CA THR A 98 -1.55 12.25 -6.04
C THR A 98 -2.33 12.91 -7.16
N GLU A 99 -3.34 13.71 -6.83
CA GLU A 99 -4.22 14.34 -7.83
C GLU A 99 -3.72 15.74 -8.26
N ASP A 100 -3.05 16.47 -7.35
CA ASP A 100 -2.67 17.86 -7.60
C ASP A 100 -1.13 18.03 -7.69
N ILE A 101 -0.42 17.67 -6.62
CA ILE A 101 0.98 18.08 -6.43
C ILE A 101 1.95 17.29 -7.33
N ILE A 102 1.87 15.96 -7.28
CA ILE A 102 2.80 15.13 -8.06
C ILE A 102 2.62 15.33 -9.56
N PRO A 103 1.38 15.41 -10.12
CA PRO A 103 1.21 15.71 -11.54
C PRO A 103 1.76 17.07 -11.97
N GLU A 104 1.69 18.09 -11.11
CA GLU A 104 2.26 19.41 -11.40
C GLU A 104 3.79 19.38 -11.33
N ALA A 105 4.35 18.71 -10.32
CA ALA A 105 5.79 18.51 -10.18
C ALA A 105 6.40 17.71 -11.34
N VAL A 106 5.67 16.74 -11.90
CA VAL A 106 6.08 16.03 -13.12
C VAL A 106 6.15 16.98 -14.33
N LYS A 107 5.17 17.87 -14.50
CA LYS A 107 5.14 18.85 -15.59
C LYS A 107 6.28 19.88 -15.49
N SER A 108 6.65 20.27 -14.25
CA SER A 108 7.76 21.19 -14.01
C SER A 108 9.14 20.53 -14.04
N GLY A 109 9.21 19.19 -14.11
CA GLY A 109 10.46 18.43 -14.08
C GLY A 109 11.02 18.22 -12.65
N GLU A 110 10.25 18.54 -11.62
CA GLU A 110 10.61 18.37 -10.22
C GLU A 110 10.27 16.97 -9.67
N ALA A 111 9.52 16.18 -10.43
CA ALA A 111 9.18 14.81 -10.09
C ALA A 111 9.40 13.84 -11.26
N VAL A 112 9.71 12.59 -10.90
CA VAL A 112 9.84 11.46 -11.83
C VAL A 112 8.77 10.43 -11.54
N LEU A 113 8.11 9.90 -12.58
CA LEU A 113 7.24 8.73 -12.48
C LEU A 113 8.03 7.47 -12.85
N LEU A 114 7.90 6.46 -12.03
CA LEU A 114 8.45 5.12 -12.24
C LEU A 114 7.32 4.15 -12.54
N ASP A 115 7.41 3.46 -13.67
CA ASP A 115 6.46 2.40 -14.00
C ASP A 115 6.53 1.27 -12.97
N GLY A 116 5.40 1.03 -12.32
CA GLY A 116 5.28 -0.02 -11.32
C GLY A 116 5.31 -1.41 -11.95
N LYS A 117 5.90 -2.34 -11.23
CA LYS A 117 5.96 -3.76 -11.61
C LYS A 117 5.05 -4.58 -10.70
N GLY A 118 4.56 -5.70 -11.24
CA GLY A 118 3.72 -6.61 -10.48
C GLY A 118 2.29 -6.10 -10.31
N TYR A 119 1.68 -6.45 -9.19
CA TYR A 119 0.29 -6.13 -8.91
C TYR A 119 0.15 -4.83 -8.14
N TYR A 120 -0.80 -4.01 -8.56
CA TYR A 120 -1.27 -2.85 -7.82
C TYR A 120 -2.79 -2.75 -7.89
N LYS A 121 -3.41 -2.49 -6.76
CA LYS A 121 -4.85 -2.20 -6.68
C LYS A 121 -5.13 -1.28 -5.52
N ARG A 122 -5.79 -0.14 -5.79
CA ARG A 122 -6.36 0.73 -4.74
C ARG A 122 -7.71 0.18 -4.32
N ILE A 123 -7.90 0.03 -3.01
CA ILE A 123 -9.13 -0.52 -2.40
C ILE A 123 -10.03 0.64 -2.02
N THR A 124 -10.95 0.99 -2.91
CA THR A 124 -11.94 2.07 -2.71
C THR A 124 -13.38 1.58 -2.75
N THR A 125 -13.61 0.34 -3.20
CA THR A 125 -14.92 -0.28 -3.30
C THR A 125 -14.89 -1.72 -2.77
N PRO A 126 -16.04 -2.30 -2.38
CA PRO A 126 -16.13 -3.72 -2.01
C PRO A 126 -15.64 -4.66 -3.11
N GLU A 127 -15.92 -4.35 -4.37
CA GLU A 127 -15.47 -5.12 -5.52
C GLU A 127 -13.93 -5.12 -5.63
N ALA A 128 -13.30 -3.96 -5.46
CA ALA A 128 -11.83 -3.86 -5.46
C ALA A 128 -11.22 -4.67 -4.33
N PHE A 129 -11.87 -4.71 -3.16
CA PHE A 129 -11.44 -5.55 -2.04
C PHE A 129 -11.51 -7.05 -2.38
N LEU A 130 -12.62 -7.51 -2.97
CA LEU A 130 -12.78 -8.90 -3.40
C LEU A 130 -11.77 -9.27 -4.49
N ASP A 131 -11.48 -8.38 -5.43
CA ASP A 131 -10.45 -8.59 -6.45
C ASP A 131 -9.06 -8.75 -5.81
N CYS A 132 -8.74 -7.91 -4.83
CA CYS A 132 -7.49 -8.05 -4.07
C CYS A 132 -7.41 -9.40 -3.33
N GLN A 133 -8.50 -9.82 -2.68
CA GLN A 133 -8.55 -11.11 -2.00
C GLN A 133 -8.30 -12.26 -2.98
N ARG A 134 -8.96 -12.26 -4.14
CA ARG A 134 -8.74 -13.27 -5.18
C ARG A 134 -7.28 -13.29 -5.63
N HIS A 135 -6.71 -12.12 -5.93
CA HIS A 135 -5.30 -12.03 -6.33
C HIS A 135 -4.37 -12.61 -5.26
N MET A 136 -4.59 -12.29 -4.00
CA MET A 136 -3.79 -12.79 -2.88
C MET A 136 -3.92 -14.30 -2.68
N LEU A 137 -5.12 -14.86 -2.90
CA LEU A 137 -5.35 -16.30 -2.82
C LEU A 137 -4.61 -17.08 -3.92
N TYR A 138 -4.53 -16.52 -5.12
CA TYR A 138 -3.78 -17.14 -6.24
C TYR A 138 -2.27 -16.96 -6.14
N ASN A 139 -1.77 -16.16 -5.20
CA ASN A 139 -0.35 -15.99 -4.98
C ASN A 139 0.21 -17.20 -4.21
N GLU A 140 1.17 -17.91 -4.77
CA GLU A 140 1.76 -19.14 -4.22
C GLU A 140 2.22 -19.01 -2.75
N ASN A 141 2.68 -17.83 -2.35
CA ASN A 141 3.10 -17.59 -0.97
C ASN A 141 1.94 -17.56 0.04
N MET A 142 0.71 -17.34 -0.42
CA MET A 142 -0.47 -17.34 0.45
C MET A 142 -1.13 -18.73 0.52
N SER A 143 -1.12 -19.51 -0.54
CA SER A 143 -1.70 -20.87 -0.58
C SER A 143 -0.94 -21.86 0.30
N GLN A 144 0.36 -21.65 0.54
CA GLN A 144 1.18 -22.53 1.39
C GLN A 144 0.79 -22.52 2.88
N ARG A 145 0.01 -21.56 3.35
CA ARG A 145 -0.49 -21.54 4.74
C ARG A 145 -1.67 -22.48 5.01
N LEU A 146 -2.21 -23.11 3.97
CA LEU A 146 -3.40 -23.97 4.08
C LEU A 146 -3.14 -25.42 4.51
N THR A 147 -1.90 -25.88 4.44
CA THR A 147 -1.57 -27.32 4.61
C THR A 147 -1.53 -27.82 6.05
N GLU A 148 -1.66 -26.95 7.05
CA GLU A 148 -1.51 -27.35 8.46
C GLU A 148 -2.82 -27.70 9.17
N ASN A 149 -3.99 -27.44 8.57
CA ASN A 149 -5.28 -27.70 9.19
C ASN A 149 -5.95 -28.95 8.61
N ASN A 150 -5.96 -30.05 9.36
CA ASN A 150 -6.72 -31.26 9.03
C ASN A 150 -8.21 -31.04 9.25
N PHE A 151 -8.93 -30.65 8.19
CA PHE A 151 -10.39 -30.54 8.20
C PHE A 151 -11.03 -31.87 7.80
N SER A 152 -11.12 -32.80 8.75
CA SER A 152 -11.66 -34.14 8.51
C SER A 152 -13.14 -34.08 8.06
N GLY A 153 -13.42 -34.59 6.86
CA GLY A 153 -14.77 -34.71 6.34
C GLY A 153 -15.32 -33.43 5.66
N ALA A 154 -14.53 -32.41 5.47
CA ALA A 154 -14.87 -31.25 4.62
C ALA A 154 -14.17 -31.36 3.25
N ALA A 155 -14.83 -30.91 2.19
CA ALA A 155 -14.23 -30.75 0.88
C ALA A 155 -13.73 -29.30 0.72
N ILE A 156 -12.40 -29.14 0.57
CA ILE A 156 -11.78 -27.82 0.42
C ILE A 156 -11.12 -27.77 -0.94
N GLY A 157 -11.65 -26.89 -1.82
CA GLY A 157 -11.10 -26.61 -3.15
C GLY A 157 -10.13 -25.44 -3.11
N GLU A 158 -8.95 -25.59 -3.70
CA GLU A 158 -7.98 -24.50 -3.82
C GLU A 158 -8.37 -23.49 -4.92
N PRO A 159 -8.00 -22.21 -4.77
CA PRO A 159 -7.27 -21.59 -3.66
C PRO A 159 -8.21 -21.15 -2.53
N VAL A 160 -7.86 -21.50 -1.31
CA VAL A 160 -8.59 -21.13 -0.08
C VAL A 160 -7.58 -20.72 0.99
N TYR A 161 -7.87 -19.67 1.76
CA TYR A 161 -7.16 -19.33 2.97
C TYR A 161 -8.07 -19.55 4.18
N ILE A 162 -7.61 -20.33 5.13
CA ILE A 162 -8.31 -20.55 6.41
C ILE A 162 -7.40 -20.08 7.55
N GLY A 163 -7.88 -19.13 8.34
CA GLY A 163 -7.15 -18.56 9.46
C GLY A 163 -6.91 -19.56 10.60
N GLU A 164 -6.18 -19.13 11.61
CA GLU A 164 -5.96 -19.89 12.84
C GLU A 164 -7.27 -20.02 13.63
N ASN A 165 -7.43 -21.13 14.35
CA ASN A 165 -8.59 -21.41 15.21
C ASN A 165 -9.95 -21.51 14.50
N VAL A 166 -9.96 -21.71 13.18
CA VAL A 166 -11.18 -21.97 12.41
C VAL A 166 -11.57 -23.44 12.51
N SER A 167 -12.84 -23.71 12.78
CA SER A 167 -13.42 -25.06 12.72
C SER A 167 -14.34 -25.18 11.53
N VAL A 168 -14.13 -26.20 10.71
CA VAL A 168 -15.00 -26.54 9.58
C VAL A 168 -15.70 -27.85 9.87
N MET A 169 -17.03 -27.85 9.81
CA MET A 169 -17.81 -29.06 10.11
C MET A 169 -17.70 -30.07 8.95
N SER A 170 -17.78 -31.35 9.30
CA SER A 170 -17.86 -32.44 8.33
C SER A 170 -19.03 -32.24 7.36
N GLY A 171 -18.81 -32.50 6.07
CA GLY A 171 -19.79 -32.28 5.01
C GLY A 171 -19.83 -30.87 4.42
N SER A 172 -19.03 -29.91 4.98
CA SER A 172 -18.90 -28.57 4.37
C SER A 172 -18.11 -28.63 3.07
N VAL A 173 -18.48 -27.76 2.11
CA VAL A 173 -17.73 -27.52 0.89
C VAL A 173 -17.30 -26.06 0.88
N ILE A 174 -15.99 -25.82 0.74
CA ILE A 174 -15.39 -24.49 0.72
C ILE A 174 -14.60 -24.37 -0.58
N GLU A 175 -14.95 -23.40 -1.40
CA GLU A 175 -14.26 -23.12 -2.66
C GLU A 175 -13.99 -21.62 -2.78
N LEU A 176 -12.81 -21.24 -3.25
CA LEU A 176 -12.39 -19.86 -3.51
C LEU A 176 -12.78 -18.90 -2.36
N SER A 177 -12.25 -19.15 -1.17
CA SER A 177 -12.66 -18.41 0.03
C SER A 177 -11.48 -17.96 0.88
N LEU A 178 -11.69 -16.85 1.59
CA LEU A 178 -10.82 -16.39 2.66
C LEU A 178 -11.66 -16.34 3.95
N ILE A 179 -11.33 -17.21 4.90
CA ILE A 179 -12.06 -17.33 6.17
C ILE A 179 -11.17 -16.86 7.31
N HIS A 180 -11.59 -15.79 7.96
CA HIS A 180 -11.04 -15.27 9.20
C HIS A 180 -12.10 -15.30 10.30
N ILE A 181 -11.73 -15.73 11.47
CA ILE A 181 -12.51 -15.59 12.70
C ILE A 181 -11.75 -14.71 13.70
#